data_8980d798e4d8406fdc32de16585b08d6
#
_entry.id   8980d798e4d8406fdc32de16585b08d6
#
_cell.length_a   1.000
_cell.length_b   1.000
_cell.length_c   1.000
_cell.angle_alpha   90.00
_cell.angle_beta   90.00
_cell.angle_gamma   90.00
#
_symmetry.space_group_name_H-M   'P 1'
#
loop_
_entity.id
_entity.type
_entity.pdbx_description
1 polymer ?
#
loop_
_entity_poly.entity_id
_entity_poly.type
_entity_poly.pdbx_seq_one_letter_code
_entity_poly.pdbx_strand_id
1 'polypeptide(L)'
;IYLLGDAVYDEDVAGLEETVVHTLQRKGLTLATAESCTGGMIAQRITNVSGASEVFGYGFVTYWEQAKAKLVGVDPAVIEQYNVVSAPVAAQMALGAAQAAGADIGISVTGVAGPTGGDAVRPVGTVYLGAARGDTVYVEKLFVSRPDRALIRARAAQEALVLALRR
;
A
#
# COMPACT_ATOMS: atom_id res chain seq x y z
N ILE A 1 -10.12 15.79 20.69
CA ILE A 1 -9.20 16.19 19.60
C ILE A 1 -7.99 16.91 20.17
N TYR A 2 -8.15 17.96 20.98
CA TYR A 2 -7.03 18.75 21.52
C TYR A 2 -6.01 17.95 22.36
N LEU A 3 -6.41 16.81 22.93
CA LEU A 3 -5.54 15.95 23.74
C LEU A 3 -4.80 14.86 22.93
N LEU A 4 -5.30 14.52 21.74
CA LEU A 4 -4.77 13.41 20.93
C LEU A 4 -4.02 13.93 19.69
N GLY A 5 -4.24 15.20 19.29
CA GLY A 5 -3.56 15.82 18.16
C GLY A 5 -3.54 14.97 16.90
N ASP A 6 -2.35 14.75 16.36
CA ASP A 6 -2.13 13.99 15.12
C ASP A 6 -2.48 12.49 15.21
N ALA A 7 -2.86 11.99 16.39
CA ALA A 7 -3.34 10.62 16.56
C ALA A 7 -4.83 10.46 16.14
N VAL A 8 -5.55 11.57 15.94
CA VAL A 8 -6.93 11.56 15.46
C VAL A 8 -6.96 11.83 13.96
N TYR A 9 -7.38 10.86 13.18
CA TYR A 9 -7.47 10.98 11.73
C TYR A 9 -8.79 11.60 11.26
N ASP A 10 -9.88 11.29 11.96
CA ASP A 10 -11.22 11.83 11.67
C ASP A 10 -12.15 11.63 12.88
N GLU A 11 -13.31 12.30 12.88
CA GLU A 11 -14.39 12.15 13.86
C GLU A 11 -15.58 11.46 13.21
N ASP A 12 -16.38 10.76 13.98
CA ASP A 12 -17.63 10.10 13.54
C ASP A 12 -17.41 9.06 12.42
N VAL A 13 -16.25 8.39 12.40
CA VAL A 13 -15.92 7.30 11.46
C VAL A 13 -15.70 5.99 12.20
N ALA A 14 -16.12 4.87 11.59
CA ALA A 14 -15.95 3.53 12.18
C ALA A 14 -14.50 3.02 12.06
N GLY A 15 -13.71 3.57 11.13
CA GLY A 15 -12.33 3.13 10.92
C GLY A 15 -11.53 3.97 9.95
N LEU A 16 -10.24 3.63 9.84
CA LEU A 16 -9.29 4.34 8.98
C LEU A 16 -9.70 4.31 7.49
N GLU A 17 -10.28 3.22 7.02
CA GLU A 17 -10.77 3.07 5.65
C GLU A 17 -11.88 4.06 5.31
N GLU A 18 -12.80 4.35 6.24
CA GLU A 18 -13.80 5.40 6.06
C GLU A 18 -13.14 6.77 5.95
N THR A 19 -12.19 7.08 6.83
CA THR A 19 -11.41 8.33 6.75
C THR A 19 -10.74 8.48 5.39
N VAL A 20 -10.13 7.40 4.86
CA VAL A 20 -9.50 7.42 3.53
C VAL A 20 -10.53 7.71 2.44
N VAL A 21 -11.61 6.95 2.37
CA VAL A 21 -12.65 7.10 1.34
C VAL A 21 -13.27 8.49 1.38
N HIS A 22 -13.74 8.96 2.55
CA HIS A 22 -14.36 10.26 2.70
C HIS A 22 -13.38 11.42 2.38
N THR A 23 -12.11 11.27 2.76
CA THR A 23 -11.10 12.28 2.42
C THR A 23 -10.86 12.38 0.92
N LEU A 24 -10.78 11.24 0.23
CA LEU A 24 -10.63 11.19 -1.21
C LEU A 24 -11.86 11.77 -1.92
N GLN A 25 -13.08 11.43 -1.48
CA GLN A 25 -14.32 12.00 -2.00
C GLN A 25 -14.34 13.53 -1.86
N ARG A 26 -14.05 14.04 -0.66
CA ARG A 26 -13.99 15.50 -0.42
C ARG A 26 -12.97 16.23 -1.29
N LYS A 27 -11.86 15.57 -1.61
CA LYS A 27 -10.78 16.14 -2.46
C LYS A 27 -10.99 15.89 -3.96
N GLY A 28 -11.96 15.08 -4.34
CA GLY A 28 -12.18 14.64 -5.73
C GLY A 28 -11.00 13.84 -6.29
N LEU A 29 -10.34 13.03 -5.46
CA LEU A 29 -9.18 12.23 -5.81
C LEU A 29 -9.51 10.75 -5.87
N THR A 30 -8.82 10.04 -6.75
CA THR A 30 -8.94 8.59 -6.93
C THR A 30 -7.69 7.85 -6.46
N LEU A 31 -7.87 6.60 -6.04
CA LEU A 31 -6.84 5.73 -5.49
C LEU A 31 -6.78 4.39 -6.22
N ALA A 32 -5.58 3.90 -6.47
CA ALA A 32 -5.33 2.52 -6.88
C ALA A 32 -4.29 1.85 -5.97
N THR A 33 -4.36 0.52 -5.86
CA THR A 33 -3.43 -0.26 -5.02
C THR A 33 -2.68 -1.31 -5.81
N ALA A 34 -1.39 -1.55 -5.46
CA ALA A 34 -0.60 -2.69 -5.90
C ALA A 34 -0.14 -3.49 -4.67
N GLU A 35 -0.74 -4.65 -4.46
CA GLU A 35 -0.56 -5.45 -3.26
C GLU A 35 0.21 -6.74 -3.53
N SER A 36 1.27 -6.97 -2.78
CA SER A 36 2.01 -8.23 -2.77
C SER A 36 1.65 -9.04 -1.51
N CYS A 37 2.38 -8.89 -0.42
CA CYS A 37 2.17 -9.71 0.79
C CYS A 37 0.80 -9.50 1.46
N THR A 38 0.12 -8.39 1.21
CA THR A 38 -1.24 -8.13 1.72
C THR A 38 -2.33 -8.83 0.92
N GLY A 39 -2.08 -9.13 -0.38
CA GLY A 39 -2.92 -10.02 -1.20
C GLY A 39 -4.37 -9.55 -1.38
N GLY A 40 -4.60 -8.25 -1.52
CA GLY A 40 -5.93 -7.65 -1.69
C GLY A 40 -6.57 -7.13 -0.40
N MET A 41 -5.87 -7.17 0.73
CA MET A 41 -6.41 -6.74 2.03
C MET A 41 -6.68 -5.24 2.08
N ILE A 42 -5.88 -4.41 1.41
CA ILE A 42 -6.09 -2.96 1.34
C ILE A 42 -7.35 -2.67 0.51
N ALA A 43 -7.43 -3.27 -0.68
CA ALA A 43 -8.59 -3.16 -1.55
C ALA A 43 -9.88 -3.63 -0.85
N GLN A 44 -9.82 -4.75 -0.14
CA GLN A 44 -10.95 -5.28 0.64
C GLN A 44 -11.39 -4.30 1.73
N ARG A 45 -10.48 -3.68 2.47
CA ARG A 45 -10.81 -2.69 3.51
C ARG A 45 -11.46 -1.45 2.90
N ILE A 46 -10.93 -0.93 1.80
CA ILE A 46 -11.51 0.24 1.11
C ILE A 46 -12.92 -0.08 0.61
N THR A 47 -13.12 -1.25 -0.01
CA THR A 47 -14.41 -1.64 -0.58
C THR A 47 -15.47 -2.03 0.46
N ASN A 48 -15.10 -2.19 1.73
CA ASN A 48 -16.08 -2.30 2.84
C ASN A 48 -16.85 -0.98 3.08
N VAL A 49 -16.30 0.14 2.62
CA VAL A 49 -16.92 1.46 2.81
C VAL A 49 -17.93 1.72 1.70
N SER A 50 -19.16 2.09 2.09
CA SER A 50 -20.19 2.49 1.11
C SER A 50 -19.73 3.73 0.34
N GLY A 51 -19.94 3.74 -0.99
CA GLY A 51 -19.47 4.84 -1.85
C GLY A 51 -17.99 4.75 -2.26
N ALA A 52 -17.25 3.73 -1.85
CA ALA A 52 -15.84 3.55 -2.22
C ALA A 52 -15.61 3.52 -3.74
N SER A 53 -16.60 3.11 -4.54
CA SER A 53 -16.51 3.07 -6.01
C SER A 53 -16.31 4.45 -6.66
N GLU A 54 -16.60 5.54 -5.95
CA GLU A 54 -16.34 6.89 -6.43
C GLU A 54 -14.83 7.24 -6.44
N VAL A 55 -14.04 6.58 -5.59
CA VAL A 55 -12.63 6.89 -5.36
C VAL A 55 -11.69 5.73 -5.64
N PHE A 56 -12.19 4.50 -5.73
CA PHE A 56 -11.37 3.29 -5.88
C PHE A 56 -11.90 2.40 -7.01
N GLY A 57 -11.20 2.45 -8.15
CA GLY A 57 -11.59 1.67 -9.34
C GLY A 57 -10.76 0.41 -9.56
N TYR A 58 -9.49 0.39 -9.11
CA TYR A 58 -8.55 -0.69 -9.40
C TYR A 58 -7.70 -1.07 -8.20
N GLY A 59 -7.62 -2.38 -7.93
CA GLY A 59 -6.68 -2.99 -7.01
C GLY A 59 -5.94 -4.14 -7.70
N PHE A 60 -4.62 -4.03 -7.79
CA PHE A 60 -3.76 -5.02 -8.43
C PHE A 60 -3.15 -5.94 -7.38
N VAL A 61 -3.47 -7.23 -7.40
CA VAL A 61 -2.77 -8.24 -6.60
C VAL A 61 -1.56 -8.73 -7.41
N THR A 62 -0.40 -8.15 -7.12
CA THR A 62 0.86 -8.40 -7.83
C THR A 62 1.75 -9.34 -7.02
N TYR A 63 1.25 -10.55 -6.74
CA TYR A 63 1.90 -11.48 -5.81
C TYR A 63 3.20 -12.06 -6.38
N TRP A 64 3.22 -12.40 -7.66
CA TRP A 64 4.39 -12.85 -8.38
C TRP A 64 5.19 -11.67 -8.95
N GLU A 65 6.50 -11.87 -9.17
CA GLU A 65 7.37 -10.87 -9.80
C GLU A 65 6.89 -10.51 -11.20
N GLN A 66 6.50 -11.51 -12.01
CA GLN A 66 5.96 -11.29 -13.35
C GLN A 66 4.67 -10.47 -13.32
N ALA A 67 3.84 -10.62 -12.27
CA ALA A 67 2.64 -9.81 -12.12
C ALA A 67 2.95 -8.34 -11.84
N LYS A 68 4.03 -8.05 -11.08
CA LYS A 68 4.50 -6.69 -10.85
C LYS A 68 4.91 -6.01 -12.16
N ALA A 69 5.69 -6.71 -12.99
CA ALA A 69 6.10 -6.20 -14.29
C ALA A 69 4.89 -6.03 -15.24
N LYS A 70 4.06 -7.06 -15.37
CA LYS A 70 2.97 -7.10 -16.34
C LYS A 70 1.83 -6.13 -16.01
N LEU A 71 1.45 -6.01 -14.75
CA LEU A 71 0.24 -5.28 -14.35
C LEU A 71 0.51 -3.82 -13.97
N VAL A 72 1.66 -3.55 -13.38
CA VAL A 72 2.02 -2.22 -12.87
C VAL A 72 3.40 -1.75 -13.33
N GLY A 73 3.97 -2.36 -14.35
CA GLY A 73 5.15 -1.87 -15.06
C GLY A 73 6.45 -1.82 -14.26
N VAL A 74 6.59 -2.65 -13.21
CA VAL A 74 7.87 -2.75 -12.48
C VAL A 74 8.93 -3.33 -13.41
N ASP A 75 10.07 -2.64 -13.53
CA ASP A 75 11.19 -3.09 -14.34
C ASP A 75 11.80 -4.38 -13.73
N PRO A 76 11.85 -5.49 -14.50
CA PRO A 76 12.49 -6.72 -14.03
C PRO A 76 13.96 -6.54 -13.62
N ALA A 77 14.70 -5.63 -14.27
CA ALA A 77 16.08 -5.31 -13.89
C ALA A 77 16.18 -4.70 -12.49
N VAL A 78 15.19 -3.91 -12.08
CA VAL A 78 15.11 -3.35 -10.72
C VAL A 78 14.83 -4.46 -9.69
N ILE A 79 13.97 -5.44 -10.03
CA ILE A 79 13.74 -6.60 -9.16
C ILE A 79 15.03 -7.42 -9.00
N GLU A 80 15.74 -7.68 -10.08
CA GLU A 80 16.99 -8.43 -10.06
C GLU A 80 18.06 -7.72 -9.24
N GLN A 81 18.22 -6.40 -9.42
CA GLN A 81 19.24 -5.61 -8.75
C GLN A 81 18.99 -5.41 -7.26
N TYR A 82 17.73 -5.15 -6.85
CA TYR A 82 17.38 -4.71 -5.50
C TYR A 82 16.59 -5.72 -4.70
N ASN A 83 16.17 -6.83 -5.30
CA ASN A 83 15.21 -7.81 -4.78
C ASN A 83 13.76 -7.28 -4.80
N VAL A 84 12.81 -8.22 -4.90
CA VAL A 84 11.38 -7.94 -4.94
C VAL A 84 10.85 -7.21 -3.69
N VAL A 85 11.50 -7.38 -2.53
CA VAL A 85 11.20 -6.68 -1.28
C VAL A 85 12.22 -5.56 -1.09
N SER A 86 11.97 -4.41 -1.71
CA SER A 86 12.88 -3.27 -1.69
C SER A 86 12.14 -1.94 -1.91
N ALA A 87 12.80 -0.85 -1.53
CA ALA A 87 12.25 0.50 -1.74
C ALA A 87 12.06 0.84 -3.23
N PRO A 88 13.02 0.56 -4.16
CA PRO A 88 12.81 0.82 -5.58
C PRO A 88 11.61 0.07 -6.17
N VAL A 89 11.40 -1.19 -5.78
CA VAL A 89 10.26 -1.99 -6.25
C VAL A 89 8.94 -1.43 -5.69
N ALA A 90 8.88 -1.06 -4.40
CA ALA A 90 7.69 -0.42 -3.83
C ALA A 90 7.37 0.90 -4.53
N ALA A 91 8.38 1.72 -4.84
CA ALA A 91 8.22 2.96 -5.58
C ALA A 91 7.59 2.75 -6.96
N GLN A 92 8.16 1.82 -7.75
CA GLN A 92 7.64 1.52 -9.08
C GLN A 92 6.26 0.89 -9.04
N MET A 93 5.97 0.03 -8.06
CA MET A 93 4.63 -0.53 -7.86
C MET A 93 3.58 0.57 -7.59
N ALA A 94 3.88 1.55 -6.75
CA ALA A 94 2.96 2.63 -6.43
C ALA A 94 2.70 3.52 -7.64
N LEU A 95 3.76 3.97 -8.31
CA LEU A 95 3.65 4.79 -9.52
C LEU A 95 2.91 4.03 -10.63
N GLY A 96 3.29 2.78 -10.85
CA GLY A 96 2.67 1.94 -11.86
C GLY A 96 1.19 1.63 -11.58
N ALA A 97 0.80 1.48 -10.32
CA ALA A 97 -0.62 1.31 -9.96
C ALA A 97 -1.45 2.56 -10.32
N ALA A 98 -0.95 3.76 -9.99
CA ALA A 98 -1.60 5.00 -10.37
C ALA A 98 -1.73 5.14 -11.90
N GLN A 99 -0.65 4.90 -12.63
CA GLN A 99 -0.62 5.01 -14.09
C GLN A 99 -1.52 3.98 -14.77
N ALA A 100 -1.44 2.71 -14.37
CA ALA A 100 -2.24 1.64 -14.97
C ALA A 100 -3.75 1.81 -14.73
N ALA A 101 -4.12 2.42 -13.61
CA ALA A 101 -5.50 2.69 -13.25
C ALA A 101 -6.02 4.06 -13.74
N GLY A 102 -5.14 4.97 -14.17
CA GLY A 102 -5.49 6.37 -14.38
C GLY A 102 -5.95 7.06 -13.09
N ALA A 103 -5.39 6.66 -11.94
CA ALA A 103 -5.73 7.20 -10.64
C ALA A 103 -4.77 8.31 -10.21
N ASP A 104 -5.26 9.22 -9.35
CA ASP A 104 -4.46 10.34 -8.82
C ASP A 104 -3.40 9.87 -7.84
N ILE A 105 -3.70 8.81 -7.09
CA ILE A 105 -2.83 8.25 -6.05
C ILE A 105 -2.66 6.75 -6.29
N GLY A 106 -1.41 6.28 -6.22
CA GLY A 106 -1.08 4.86 -6.18
C GLY A 106 -0.47 4.47 -4.85
N ILE A 107 -0.94 3.39 -4.25
CA ILE A 107 -0.37 2.82 -3.02
C ILE A 107 0.16 1.43 -3.31
N SER A 108 1.31 1.10 -2.77
CA SER A 108 1.91 -0.22 -2.93
C SER A 108 2.38 -0.84 -1.63
N VAL A 109 2.40 -2.16 -1.60
CA VAL A 109 2.98 -2.95 -0.50
C VAL A 109 3.76 -4.13 -1.07
N THR A 110 5.03 -4.24 -0.68
CA THR A 110 5.85 -5.44 -0.89
C THR A 110 6.60 -5.79 0.39
N GLY A 111 6.64 -7.09 0.77
CA GLY A 111 7.22 -7.46 2.05
C GLY A 111 7.33 -8.96 2.30
N VAL A 112 8.06 -9.30 3.35
CA VAL A 112 8.25 -10.67 3.85
C VAL A 112 7.29 -10.92 5.01
N ALA A 113 6.13 -11.50 4.72
CA ALA A 113 5.13 -11.79 5.74
C ALA A 113 5.41 -13.05 6.57
N GLY A 114 6.38 -13.89 6.15
CA GLY A 114 6.73 -15.11 6.86
C GLY A 114 5.71 -16.26 6.72
N PRO A 115 5.93 -17.39 7.44
CA PRO A 115 7.04 -17.63 8.38
C PRO A 115 8.39 -17.85 7.71
N THR A 116 8.43 -18.08 6.39
CA THR A 116 9.62 -18.30 5.57
C THR A 116 9.88 -17.12 4.62
N GLY A 117 10.98 -17.16 3.84
CA GLY A 117 11.27 -16.17 2.80
C GLY A 117 12.06 -14.94 3.27
N GLY A 118 12.41 -14.85 4.56
CA GLY A 118 13.32 -13.82 5.06
C GLY A 118 14.79 -14.20 4.89
N ASP A 119 15.65 -13.19 4.83
CA ASP A 119 17.11 -13.29 4.83
C ASP A 119 17.70 -12.35 5.89
N ALA A 120 19.05 -12.28 5.99
CA ALA A 120 19.74 -11.42 6.96
C ALA A 120 19.50 -9.91 6.71
N VAL A 121 19.25 -9.52 5.46
CA VAL A 121 19.00 -8.13 5.08
C VAL A 121 17.52 -7.76 5.18
N ARG A 122 16.66 -8.73 4.88
CA ARG A 122 15.20 -8.61 4.87
C ARG A 122 14.56 -9.72 5.72
N PRO A 123 14.70 -9.65 7.05
CA PRO A 123 14.07 -10.62 7.93
C PRO A 123 12.54 -10.60 7.80
N VAL A 124 11.89 -11.68 8.25
CA VAL A 124 10.42 -11.73 8.35
C VAL A 124 9.91 -10.52 9.13
N GLY A 125 8.90 -9.84 8.60
CA GLY A 125 8.39 -8.58 9.12
C GLY A 125 8.89 -7.34 8.39
N THR A 126 9.85 -7.48 7.45
CA THR A 126 10.29 -6.37 6.60
C THR A 126 9.25 -6.11 5.52
N VAL A 127 8.74 -4.88 5.47
CA VAL A 127 7.76 -4.41 4.48
C VAL A 127 8.18 -3.04 3.95
N TYR A 128 8.02 -2.83 2.66
CA TYR A 128 8.12 -1.52 2.04
C TYR A 128 6.75 -1.09 1.54
N LEU A 129 6.39 0.15 1.86
CA LEU A 129 5.16 0.82 1.48
C LEU A 129 5.50 1.94 0.52
N GLY A 130 4.84 2.00 -0.62
CA GLY A 130 5.00 3.09 -1.58
C GLY A 130 3.73 3.91 -1.71
N ALA A 131 3.88 5.22 -1.93
CA ALA A 131 2.80 6.11 -2.31
C ALA A 131 3.26 7.02 -3.44
N ALA A 132 2.48 7.11 -4.51
CA ALA A 132 2.75 7.97 -5.65
C ALA A 132 1.58 8.93 -5.87
N ARG A 133 1.89 10.19 -6.17
CA ARG A 133 0.93 11.21 -6.61
C ARG A 133 1.58 12.08 -7.67
N GLY A 134 1.08 12.03 -8.90
CA GLY A 134 1.79 12.58 -10.06
C GLY A 134 3.16 11.91 -10.18
N ASP A 135 4.20 12.70 -10.37
CA ASP A 135 5.59 12.22 -10.48
C ASP A 135 6.30 12.08 -9.11
N THR A 136 5.62 12.42 -8.02
CA THR A 136 6.20 12.34 -6.69
C THR A 136 5.93 10.97 -6.06
N VAL A 137 7.00 10.30 -5.64
CA VAL A 137 6.91 8.98 -5.01
C VAL A 137 7.57 9.02 -3.63
N TYR A 138 6.88 8.44 -2.66
CA TYR A 138 7.34 8.25 -1.28
C TYR A 138 7.44 6.78 -0.96
N VAL A 139 8.44 6.39 -0.20
CA VAL A 139 8.59 5.02 0.28
C VAL A 139 8.91 5.03 1.76
N GLU A 140 8.19 4.20 2.50
CA GLU A 140 8.44 3.95 3.92
C GLU A 140 8.80 2.48 4.12
N LYS A 141 9.75 2.22 5.04
CA LYS A 141 10.08 0.88 5.51
C LYS A 141 9.40 0.64 6.84
N LEU A 142 8.56 -0.39 6.90
CA LEU A 142 7.96 -0.91 8.12
C LEU A 142 8.71 -2.17 8.54
N PHE A 143 8.96 -2.32 9.83
CA PHE A 143 9.43 -3.57 10.42
C PHE A 143 8.52 -4.01 11.55
N VAL A 144 7.92 -5.19 11.41
CA VAL A 144 7.08 -5.82 12.43
C VAL A 144 7.91 -6.92 13.09
N SER A 145 8.36 -6.68 14.32
CA SER A 145 9.30 -7.55 15.05
C SER A 145 8.71 -8.91 15.44
N ARG A 146 7.39 -8.99 15.61
CA ARG A 146 6.69 -10.25 15.88
C ARG A 146 6.47 -11.01 14.55
N PRO A 147 7.04 -12.23 14.40
CA PRO A 147 6.98 -13.01 13.17
C PRO A 147 5.64 -13.74 13.00
N ASP A 148 4.55 -13.00 13.06
CA ASP A 148 3.19 -13.48 12.86
C ASP A 148 2.68 -12.97 11.50
N ARG A 149 2.46 -13.90 10.57
CA ARG A 149 2.05 -13.58 9.21
C ARG A 149 0.75 -12.75 9.14
N ALA A 150 -0.23 -13.08 9.96
CA ALA A 150 -1.51 -12.36 9.98
C ALA A 150 -1.30 -10.92 10.49
N LEU A 151 -0.53 -10.78 11.56
CA LEU A 151 -0.19 -9.48 12.14
C LEU A 151 0.63 -8.62 11.16
N ILE A 152 1.65 -9.19 10.51
CA ILE A 152 2.49 -8.45 9.54
C ILE A 152 1.62 -7.92 8.39
N ARG A 153 0.75 -8.74 7.83
CA ARG A 153 -0.17 -8.35 6.75
C ARG A 153 -1.16 -7.28 7.19
N ALA A 154 -1.75 -7.44 8.37
CA ALA A 154 -2.69 -6.46 8.91
C ALA A 154 -2.02 -5.10 9.18
N ARG A 155 -0.82 -5.10 9.78
CA ARG A 155 -0.04 -3.88 10.01
C ARG A 155 0.37 -3.22 8.69
N ALA A 156 0.83 -4.00 7.71
CA ALA A 156 1.19 -3.47 6.40
C ALA A 156 0.00 -2.79 5.70
N ALA A 157 -1.19 -3.39 5.74
CA ALA A 157 -2.40 -2.78 5.19
C ALA A 157 -2.82 -1.51 5.95
N GLN A 158 -2.71 -1.52 7.28
CA GLN A 158 -2.98 -0.35 8.12
C GLN A 158 -2.07 0.83 7.77
N GLU A 159 -0.75 0.61 7.74
CA GLU A 159 0.22 1.67 7.45
C GLU A 159 0.12 2.18 5.99
N ALA A 160 -0.27 1.31 5.05
CA ALA A 160 -0.53 1.72 3.68
C ALA A 160 -1.72 2.70 3.58
N LEU A 161 -2.80 2.48 4.34
CA LEU A 161 -3.93 3.39 4.41
C LEU A 161 -3.56 4.72 5.08
N VAL A 162 -2.74 4.68 6.15
CA VAL A 162 -2.17 5.89 6.78
C VAL A 162 -1.33 6.67 5.77
N LEU A 163 -0.50 5.98 5.00
CA LEU A 163 0.34 6.61 3.98
C LEU A 163 -0.51 7.28 2.88
N ALA A 164 -1.66 6.68 2.50
CA ALA A 164 -2.59 7.26 1.55
C ALA A 164 -3.18 8.59 2.02
N LEU A 165 -3.50 8.73 3.31
CA LEU A 165 -4.03 9.96 3.89
C LEU A 165 -3.04 11.13 3.90
N ARG A 166 -1.75 10.83 3.93
CA ARG A 166 -0.67 11.83 3.98
C ARG A 166 -0.32 12.39 2.60
N ARG A 167 -0.96 11.91 1.52
CA ARG A 167 -0.65 12.26 0.11
C ARG A 167 -1.87 12.78 -0.62
#